data_2155df6279a75458e48b07fb7a4867ee
#
_entry.id   2155df6279a75458e48b07fb7a4867ee
#
_cell.length_a   1.000
_cell.length_b   1.000
_cell.length_c   1.000
_cell.angle_alpha   90.00
_cell.angle_beta   90.00
_cell.angle_gamma   90.00
#
_symmetry.space_group_name_H-M   'P 1'
#
loop_
_entity.id
_entity.type
_entity.pdbx_description
1 polymer ?
#
loop_
_entity_poly.entity_id
_entity_poly.type
_entity_poly.pdbx_seq_one_letter_code
_entity_poly.pdbx_strand_id
1 'polypeptide(L)'
;MKIGLVTKEWPPQVYGGAGVHVVQLSQALRNQPNIEVDVHCFGGPRIDAFGYSTPTGFENSNAALQALATDLAIADKLIGVDVIHSHTWYANFAGFTAHLLHGIPHVVSAHSLEPLRPWKAEQLGGGYQISSWAERSAYEAADAIIAVSDGMRADVLTAYPNVNPKKVITIRNGVDVSKFAPNPKRDVLTKHGITDRYAIFVGRITRQKGLAHLLRAWKSVSPDYGLVLAAGSPDEPGIGAEVEQLIKELQQSRKNVWWIREMAPHDDLTALLTHADLFLCPSIYEPLGIVNLEAMGCETAVLASKVGGIPEVVAHNETGRLVDYDANNISKFESDFTAQIEDLMSNTELLTKMGKAGRVRAEKFFGWDAVAKQTIELYASLLK
;
A
#
# COMPACT_ATOMS: atom_id res chain seq x y z
N MET A 1 9.21 -25.07 10.03
CA MET A 1 8.25 -24.87 8.93
C MET A 1 8.93 -24.03 7.87
N LYS A 2 8.89 -24.50 6.63
CA LYS A 2 9.49 -23.84 5.48
C LYS A 2 8.41 -23.21 4.60
N ILE A 3 8.54 -21.92 4.30
CA ILE A 3 7.52 -21.12 3.61
C ILE A 3 8.06 -20.68 2.25
N GLY A 4 7.31 -20.94 1.19
CA GLY A 4 7.55 -20.39 -0.14
C GLY A 4 6.78 -19.07 -0.32
N LEU A 5 7.40 -17.91 -0.14
CA LEU A 5 6.80 -16.61 -0.43
C LEU A 5 6.93 -16.29 -1.92
N VAL A 6 5.81 -15.98 -2.58
CA VAL A 6 5.80 -15.63 -4.00
C VAL A 6 5.34 -14.19 -4.19
N THR A 7 6.15 -13.39 -4.90
CA THR A 7 5.88 -11.97 -5.11
C THR A 7 6.42 -11.49 -6.46
N LYS A 8 5.81 -10.44 -7.00
CA LYS A 8 6.40 -9.74 -8.15
C LYS A 8 7.57 -8.85 -7.74
N GLU A 9 7.42 -8.12 -6.62
CA GLU A 9 8.34 -7.09 -6.18
C GLU A 9 9.29 -7.63 -5.10
N TRP A 10 10.59 -7.42 -5.30
CA TRP A 10 11.64 -7.71 -4.32
C TRP A 10 12.83 -6.76 -4.52
N PRO A 11 13.58 -6.39 -3.47
CA PRO A 11 14.72 -5.49 -3.60
C PRO A 11 15.71 -5.92 -4.70
N PRO A 12 16.28 -4.97 -5.45
CA PRO A 12 16.12 -3.51 -5.31
C PRO A 12 14.87 -2.93 -6.00
N GLN A 13 14.01 -3.75 -6.59
CA GLN A 13 12.86 -3.34 -7.40
C GLN A 13 11.56 -3.44 -6.58
N VAL A 14 11.38 -2.52 -5.64
CA VAL A 14 10.16 -2.38 -4.83
C VAL A 14 9.57 -1.00 -5.10
N TYR A 15 8.32 -0.93 -5.56
CA TYR A 15 7.65 0.32 -5.92
C TYR A 15 6.25 0.48 -5.32
N GLY A 16 5.68 -0.57 -4.74
CA GLY A 16 4.32 -0.57 -4.18
C GLY A 16 4.23 -1.05 -2.72
N GLY A 17 3.11 -0.75 -2.08
CA GLY A 17 2.86 -1.16 -0.69
C GLY A 17 2.87 -2.68 -0.50
N ALA A 18 2.47 -3.45 -1.52
CA ALA A 18 2.54 -4.91 -1.47
C ALA A 18 3.98 -5.43 -1.41
N GLY A 19 4.89 -4.85 -2.22
CA GLY A 19 6.31 -5.20 -2.17
C GLY A 19 6.96 -4.85 -0.84
N VAL A 20 6.67 -3.66 -0.29
CA VAL A 20 7.11 -3.26 1.05
C VAL A 20 6.61 -4.26 2.10
N HIS A 21 5.32 -4.64 2.03
CA HIS A 21 4.75 -5.65 2.94
C HIS A 21 5.50 -6.98 2.87
N VAL A 22 5.76 -7.52 1.68
CA VAL A 22 6.42 -8.83 1.54
C VAL A 22 7.83 -8.80 2.10
N VAL A 23 8.59 -7.72 1.86
CA VAL A 23 9.94 -7.54 2.43
C VAL A 23 9.89 -7.55 3.96
N GLN A 24 9.02 -6.76 4.55
CA GLN A 24 8.89 -6.67 6.02
C GLN A 24 8.36 -7.96 6.64
N LEU A 25 7.34 -8.57 6.03
CA LEU A 25 6.79 -9.85 6.47
C LEU A 25 7.85 -10.95 6.43
N SER A 26 8.62 -11.05 5.33
CA SER A 26 9.67 -12.07 5.21
C SER A 26 10.74 -11.91 6.30
N GLN A 27 11.14 -10.67 6.61
CA GLN A 27 12.09 -10.38 7.70
C GLN A 27 11.50 -10.77 9.05
N ALA A 28 10.26 -10.40 9.32
CA ALA A 28 9.58 -10.72 10.58
C ALA A 28 9.37 -12.24 10.76
N LEU A 29 9.07 -12.97 9.68
CA LEU A 29 8.95 -14.43 9.69
C LEU A 29 10.30 -15.10 9.94
N ARG A 30 11.38 -14.67 9.24
CA ARG A 30 12.73 -15.19 9.41
C ARG A 30 13.27 -14.98 10.84
N ASN A 31 12.79 -13.97 11.55
CA ASN A 31 13.15 -13.71 12.95
C ASN A 31 12.42 -14.65 13.94
N GLN A 32 11.44 -15.44 13.50
CA GLN A 32 10.74 -16.38 14.37
C GLN A 32 11.48 -17.74 14.44
N PRO A 33 11.49 -18.41 15.60
CA PRO A 33 12.19 -19.67 15.74
C PRO A 33 11.57 -20.77 14.85
N ASN A 34 12.42 -21.60 14.26
CA ASN A 34 12.04 -22.74 13.41
C ASN A 34 11.22 -22.38 12.16
N ILE A 35 11.38 -21.14 11.65
CA ILE A 35 10.80 -20.68 10.41
C ILE A 35 11.90 -20.45 9.38
N GLU A 36 11.77 -21.06 8.23
CA GLU A 36 12.57 -20.83 7.02
C GLU A 36 11.70 -20.17 5.96
N VAL A 37 12.23 -19.18 5.24
CA VAL A 37 11.50 -18.47 4.19
C VAL A 37 12.33 -18.42 2.92
N ASP A 38 11.84 -19.12 1.91
CA ASP A 38 12.30 -19.01 0.53
C ASP A 38 11.44 -17.98 -0.20
N VAL A 39 12.07 -16.95 -0.75
CA VAL A 39 11.36 -15.93 -1.53
C VAL A 39 11.57 -16.22 -3.00
N HIS A 40 10.47 -16.31 -3.75
CA HIS A 40 10.43 -16.45 -5.19
C HIS A 40 9.87 -15.17 -5.80
N CYS A 41 10.65 -14.46 -6.61
CA CYS A 41 10.25 -13.15 -7.13
C CYS A 41 10.52 -13.02 -8.63
N PHE A 42 9.82 -12.07 -9.25
CA PHE A 42 10.04 -11.74 -10.66
C PHE A 42 11.36 -10.98 -10.86
N GLY A 43 11.92 -11.10 -12.06
CA GLY A 43 13.15 -10.44 -12.46
C GLY A 43 14.38 -11.34 -12.35
N GLY A 44 15.56 -10.76 -12.58
CA GLY A 44 16.81 -11.52 -12.58
C GLY A 44 17.25 -11.99 -11.19
N PRO A 45 18.43 -12.63 -11.10
CA PRO A 45 18.96 -13.18 -9.86
C PRO A 45 18.99 -12.17 -8.70
N ARG A 46 18.78 -12.67 -7.48
CA ARG A 46 18.85 -11.94 -6.20
C ARG A 46 19.83 -12.64 -5.27
N ILE A 47 20.36 -11.91 -4.29
CA ILE A 47 21.28 -12.48 -3.29
C ILE A 47 20.51 -13.35 -2.28
N ASP A 48 19.30 -12.94 -1.92
CA ASP A 48 18.50 -13.47 -0.82
C ASP A 48 17.11 -13.99 -1.25
N ALA A 49 16.91 -14.15 -2.57
CA ALA A 49 15.69 -14.67 -3.17
C ALA A 49 15.95 -15.36 -4.51
N PHE A 50 15.06 -16.23 -4.90
CA PHE A 50 15.03 -16.86 -6.22
C PHE A 50 14.35 -15.91 -7.21
N GLY A 51 15.13 -15.33 -8.13
CA GLY A 51 14.62 -14.41 -9.15
C GLY A 51 14.35 -15.11 -10.47
N TYR A 52 13.20 -14.85 -11.07
CA TYR A 52 12.74 -15.47 -12.31
C TYR A 52 12.49 -14.41 -13.38
N SER A 53 13.31 -14.41 -14.42
CA SER A 53 13.08 -13.60 -15.61
C SER A 53 11.91 -14.14 -16.42
N THR A 54 11.29 -13.29 -17.22
CA THR A 54 10.28 -13.74 -18.20
C THR A 54 10.89 -14.83 -19.10
N PRO A 55 10.24 -16.00 -19.23
CA PRO A 55 10.75 -17.10 -20.07
C PRO A 55 10.92 -16.68 -21.53
N THR A 56 11.91 -17.31 -22.19
CA THR A 56 12.23 -17.09 -23.60
C THR A 56 10.99 -17.31 -24.48
N GLY A 57 10.75 -16.39 -25.39
CA GLY A 57 9.59 -16.38 -26.29
C GLY A 57 8.40 -15.55 -25.81
N PHE A 58 8.42 -15.06 -24.56
CA PHE A 58 7.37 -14.20 -24.00
C PHE A 58 7.80 -12.74 -23.80
N GLU A 59 9.04 -12.37 -24.12
CA GLU A 59 9.64 -11.05 -23.82
C GLU A 59 8.85 -9.89 -24.45
N ASN A 60 8.23 -10.12 -25.61
CA ASN A 60 7.45 -9.14 -26.36
C ASN A 60 5.92 -9.39 -26.25
N SER A 61 5.50 -10.31 -25.37
CA SER A 61 4.10 -10.63 -25.18
C SER A 61 3.39 -9.57 -24.32
N ASN A 62 2.06 -9.61 -24.31
CA ASN A 62 1.27 -8.80 -23.36
C ASN A 62 1.76 -9.05 -21.92
N ALA A 63 1.80 -8.00 -21.10
CA ALA A 63 2.34 -8.04 -19.73
C ALA A 63 1.67 -9.11 -18.85
N ALA A 64 0.38 -9.42 -19.07
CA ALA A 64 -0.32 -10.47 -18.34
C ALA A 64 0.19 -11.87 -18.75
N LEU A 65 0.48 -12.10 -20.03
CA LEU A 65 1.07 -13.36 -20.49
C LEU A 65 2.50 -13.54 -19.98
N GLN A 66 3.29 -12.47 -19.95
CA GLN A 66 4.63 -12.51 -19.34
C GLN A 66 4.56 -12.92 -17.86
N ALA A 67 3.58 -12.35 -17.12
CA ALA A 67 3.38 -12.72 -15.72
C ALA A 67 3.03 -14.19 -15.57
N LEU A 68 2.04 -14.70 -16.31
CA LEU A 68 1.66 -16.12 -16.24
C LEU A 68 2.79 -17.07 -16.63
N ALA A 69 3.58 -16.73 -17.66
CA ALA A 69 4.73 -17.54 -18.06
C ALA A 69 5.79 -17.60 -16.94
N THR A 70 6.03 -16.49 -16.25
CA THR A 70 6.93 -16.43 -15.10
C THR A 70 6.36 -17.23 -13.93
N ASP A 71 5.07 -17.15 -13.67
CA ASP A 71 4.37 -17.91 -12.63
C ASP A 71 4.51 -19.42 -12.83
N LEU A 72 4.39 -19.91 -14.06
CA LEU A 72 4.59 -21.33 -14.36
C LEU A 72 6.03 -21.77 -14.07
N ALA A 73 7.03 -20.94 -14.39
CA ALA A 73 8.42 -21.23 -14.06
C ALA A 73 8.68 -21.23 -12.55
N ILE A 74 8.00 -20.37 -11.79
CA ILE A 74 8.04 -20.35 -10.32
C ILE A 74 7.39 -21.61 -9.76
N ALA A 75 6.18 -21.95 -10.23
CA ALA A 75 5.41 -23.10 -9.74
C ALA A 75 6.19 -24.41 -9.83
N ASP A 76 6.93 -24.64 -10.91
CA ASP A 76 7.80 -25.80 -11.09
C ASP A 76 8.91 -25.91 -10.03
N LYS A 77 9.30 -24.81 -9.41
CA LYS A 77 10.39 -24.74 -8.41
C LYS A 77 9.90 -24.63 -6.96
N LEU A 78 8.60 -24.45 -6.74
CA LEU A 78 8.00 -24.42 -5.40
C LEU A 78 7.84 -25.83 -4.83
N ILE A 79 8.97 -26.50 -4.58
CA ILE A 79 9.04 -27.87 -4.06
C ILE A 79 9.75 -27.86 -2.70
N GLY A 80 9.30 -28.74 -1.78
CA GLY A 80 9.94 -28.90 -0.48
C GLY A 80 9.70 -27.74 0.48
N VAL A 81 8.63 -26.96 0.26
CA VAL A 81 8.07 -26.01 1.21
C VAL A 81 6.81 -26.59 1.86
N ASP A 82 6.52 -26.20 3.08
CA ASP A 82 5.34 -26.68 3.81
C ASP A 82 4.08 -25.89 3.45
N VAL A 83 4.23 -24.60 3.13
CA VAL A 83 3.14 -23.67 2.75
C VAL A 83 3.65 -22.74 1.66
N ILE A 84 2.78 -22.43 0.69
CA ILE A 84 2.99 -21.40 -0.32
C ILE A 84 2.17 -20.17 0.07
N HIS A 85 2.79 -18.98 0.07
CA HIS A 85 2.10 -17.72 0.32
C HIS A 85 2.37 -16.73 -0.82
N SER A 86 1.35 -16.42 -1.60
CA SER A 86 1.46 -15.53 -2.76
C SER A 86 0.84 -14.15 -2.52
N HIS A 87 1.42 -13.15 -3.19
CA HIS A 87 1.04 -11.75 -3.01
C HIS A 87 0.75 -11.09 -4.35
N THR A 88 -0.44 -10.53 -4.51
CA THR A 88 -1.00 -9.90 -5.71
C THR A 88 -1.26 -10.90 -6.85
N TRP A 89 -2.15 -10.51 -7.78
CA TRP A 89 -2.50 -11.36 -8.93
C TRP A 89 -1.28 -11.77 -9.77
N TYR A 90 -0.24 -10.93 -9.79
CA TYR A 90 0.99 -11.21 -10.55
C TYR A 90 1.69 -12.51 -10.12
N ALA A 91 1.54 -12.90 -8.86
CA ALA A 91 2.20 -14.07 -8.28
C ALA A 91 1.22 -15.12 -7.76
N ASN A 92 -0.08 -14.79 -7.71
CA ASN A 92 -1.10 -15.69 -7.20
C ASN A 92 -1.25 -16.93 -8.07
N PHE A 93 -1.02 -16.80 -9.38
CA PHE A 93 -1.14 -17.93 -10.30
C PHE A 93 -0.01 -18.95 -10.12
N ALA A 94 1.19 -18.52 -9.71
CA ALA A 94 2.27 -19.44 -9.34
C ALA A 94 1.89 -20.29 -8.13
N GLY A 95 1.38 -19.65 -7.06
CA GLY A 95 0.91 -20.36 -5.87
C GLY A 95 -0.23 -21.33 -6.16
N PHE A 96 -1.21 -20.90 -6.93
CA PHE A 96 -2.34 -21.73 -7.38
C PHE A 96 -1.89 -22.94 -8.17
N THR A 97 -1.01 -22.76 -9.15
CA THR A 97 -0.52 -23.86 -10.01
C THR A 97 0.35 -24.83 -9.21
N ALA A 98 1.22 -24.34 -8.32
CA ALA A 98 2.03 -25.18 -7.46
C ALA A 98 1.17 -25.97 -6.45
N HIS A 99 0.12 -25.36 -5.90
CA HIS A 99 -0.87 -26.06 -5.06
C HIS A 99 -1.50 -27.25 -5.79
N LEU A 100 -1.97 -27.03 -7.03
CA LEU A 100 -2.55 -28.11 -7.84
C LEU A 100 -1.54 -29.19 -8.20
N LEU A 101 -0.29 -28.82 -8.49
CA LEU A 101 0.74 -29.74 -8.96
C LEU A 101 1.35 -30.57 -7.81
N HIS A 102 1.54 -29.96 -6.65
CA HIS A 102 2.30 -30.55 -5.54
C HIS A 102 1.46 -30.86 -4.30
N GLY A 103 0.20 -30.40 -4.25
CA GLY A 103 -0.68 -30.58 -3.08
C GLY A 103 -0.26 -29.76 -1.85
N ILE A 104 0.59 -28.74 -2.02
CA ILE A 104 1.07 -27.88 -0.93
C ILE A 104 -0.01 -26.84 -0.62
N PRO A 105 -0.36 -26.60 0.66
CA PRO A 105 -1.32 -25.57 1.03
C PRO A 105 -0.95 -24.19 0.50
N HIS A 106 -1.94 -23.48 -0.07
CA HIS A 106 -1.76 -22.16 -0.67
C HIS A 106 -2.52 -21.09 0.10
N VAL A 107 -1.80 -20.06 0.53
CA VAL A 107 -2.32 -18.85 1.16
C VAL A 107 -2.16 -17.68 0.18
N VAL A 108 -3.20 -16.85 0.06
CA VAL A 108 -3.20 -15.63 -0.77
C VAL A 108 -3.33 -14.41 0.13
N SER A 109 -2.47 -13.40 -0.02
CA SER A 109 -2.68 -12.08 0.59
C SER A 109 -3.40 -11.13 -0.36
N ALA A 110 -4.54 -10.62 0.08
CA ALA A 110 -5.35 -9.63 -0.61
C ALA A 110 -4.84 -8.21 -0.34
N HIS A 111 -3.93 -7.72 -1.18
CA HIS A 111 -3.42 -6.34 -1.12
C HIS A 111 -4.26 -5.36 -1.94
N SER A 112 -5.00 -5.83 -2.90
CA SER A 112 -5.95 -5.12 -3.76
C SER A 112 -6.66 -6.16 -4.62
N LEU A 113 -7.81 -5.82 -5.19
CA LEU A 113 -8.59 -6.72 -6.02
C LEU A 113 -8.77 -6.11 -7.41
N GLU A 114 -8.57 -6.91 -8.46
CA GLU A 114 -8.75 -6.47 -9.85
C GLU A 114 -10.16 -5.91 -10.11
N PRO A 115 -11.27 -6.53 -9.66
CA PRO A 115 -12.60 -5.98 -9.87
C PRO A 115 -12.84 -4.58 -9.29
N LEU A 116 -12.09 -4.20 -8.24
CA LEU A 116 -12.20 -2.88 -7.60
C LEU A 116 -11.25 -1.84 -8.21
N ARG A 117 -10.54 -2.21 -9.28
CA ARG A 117 -9.61 -1.34 -10.00
C ARG A 117 -9.88 -1.36 -11.51
N PRO A 118 -11.09 -1.00 -11.97
CA PRO A 118 -11.48 -1.11 -13.39
C PRO A 118 -10.59 -0.27 -14.32
N TRP A 119 -9.98 0.81 -13.82
CA TRP A 119 -9.00 1.61 -14.56
C TRP A 119 -7.74 0.83 -14.96
N LYS A 120 -7.46 -0.33 -14.36
CA LYS A 120 -6.37 -1.22 -14.77
C LYS A 120 -6.54 -1.77 -16.19
N ALA A 121 -7.76 -1.78 -16.72
CA ALA A 121 -8.01 -2.13 -18.11
C ALA A 121 -7.30 -1.19 -19.10
N GLU A 122 -7.11 0.09 -18.72
CA GLU A 122 -6.35 1.06 -19.52
C GLU A 122 -4.85 0.69 -19.61
N GLN A 123 -4.31 0.08 -18.54
CA GLN A 123 -2.88 -0.31 -18.47
C GLN A 123 -2.61 -1.67 -19.12
N LEU A 124 -3.50 -2.64 -18.94
CA LEU A 124 -3.29 -4.01 -19.36
C LEU A 124 -4.00 -4.36 -20.69
N GLY A 125 -4.92 -3.49 -21.15
CA GLY A 125 -5.75 -3.79 -22.32
C GLY A 125 -6.45 -5.14 -22.18
N GLY A 126 -6.37 -6.01 -23.19
CA GLY A 126 -6.92 -7.37 -23.14
C GLY A 126 -6.35 -8.23 -22.02
N GLY A 127 -5.17 -7.91 -21.51
CA GLY A 127 -4.55 -8.60 -20.37
C GLY A 127 -5.32 -8.45 -19.06
N TYR A 128 -6.20 -7.44 -18.93
CA TYR A 128 -7.05 -7.28 -17.74
C TYR A 128 -8.02 -8.45 -17.53
N GLN A 129 -8.52 -9.06 -18.60
CA GLN A 129 -9.35 -10.27 -18.50
C GLN A 129 -8.55 -11.44 -17.95
N ILE A 130 -7.28 -11.53 -18.33
CA ILE A 130 -6.36 -12.58 -17.87
C ILE A 130 -6.02 -12.37 -16.39
N SER A 131 -5.66 -11.13 -15.98
CA SER A 131 -5.35 -10.84 -14.58
C SER A 131 -6.54 -11.08 -13.65
N SER A 132 -7.74 -10.68 -14.08
CA SER A 132 -8.99 -10.90 -13.33
C SER A 132 -9.34 -12.39 -13.21
N TRP A 133 -9.11 -13.17 -14.27
CA TRP A 133 -9.31 -14.62 -14.24
C TRP A 133 -8.29 -15.30 -13.33
N ALA A 134 -7.02 -14.98 -13.44
CA ALA A 134 -5.94 -15.57 -12.63
C ALA A 134 -6.15 -15.27 -11.14
N GLU A 135 -6.48 -14.02 -10.80
CA GLU A 135 -6.78 -13.62 -9.43
C GLU A 135 -7.97 -14.41 -8.88
N ARG A 136 -9.11 -14.41 -9.57
CA ARG A 136 -10.30 -15.16 -9.14
C ARG A 136 -10.01 -16.64 -8.93
N SER A 137 -9.31 -17.28 -9.88
CA SER A 137 -8.99 -18.71 -9.79
C SER A 137 -8.15 -19.04 -8.56
N ALA A 138 -7.15 -18.21 -8.26
CA ALA A 138 -6.31 -18.37 -7.09
C ALA A 138 -7.08 -18.16 -5.78
N TYR A 139 -7.95 -17.13 -5.71
CA TYR A 139 -8.75 -16.85 -4.52
C TYR A 139 -9.77 -17.95 -4.22
N GLU A 140 -10.48 -18.45 -5.24
CA GLU A 140 -11.48 -19.51 -5.07
C GLU A 140 -10.84 -20.85 -4.66
N ALA A 141 -9.62 -21.14 -5.12
CA ALA A 141 -8.90 -22.38 -4.83
C ALA A 141 -8.07 -22.33 -3.54
N ALA A 142 -7.67 -21.15 -3.05
CA ALA A 142 -6.79 -21.00 -1.90
C ALA A 142 -7.33 -21.72 -0.65
N ASP A 143 -6.41 -22.27 0.17
CA ASP A 143 -6.75 -22.86 1.48
C ASP A 143 -7.07 -21.78 2.51
N ALA A 144 -6.39 -20.62 2.43
CA ALA A 144 -6.72 -19.44 3.21
C ALA A 144 -6.42 -18.16 2.42
N ILE A 145 -7.15 -17.10 2.77
CA ILE A 145 -6.97 -15.76 2.22
C ILE A 145 -6.72 -14.81 3.39
N ILE A 146 -5.58 -14.14 3.39
CA ILE A 146 -5.27 -13.06 4.32
C ILE A 146 -5.80 -11.76 3.72
N ALA A 147 -6.81 -11.19 4.35
CA ALA A 147 -7.28 -9.83 4.06
C ALA A 147 -6.52 -8.84 4.95
N VAL A 148 -5.93 -7.79 4.34
CA VAL A 148 -5.11 -6.80 5.06
C VAL A 148 -5.92 -5.84 5.94
N SER A 149 -7.25 -5.94 5.90
CA SER A 149 -8.20 -5.20 6.73
C SER A 149 -9.57 -5.90 6.75
N ASP A 150 -10.44 -5.53 7.67
CA ASP A 150 -11.83 -6.01 7.68
C ASP A 150 -12.60 -5.44 6.46
N GLY A 151 -12.26 -4.21 6.04
CA GLY A 151 -12.75 -3.65 4.78
C GLY A 151 -12.36 -4.53 3.58
N MET A 152 -11.09 -4.93 3.46
CA MET A 152 -10.63 -5.83 2.41
C MET A 152 -11.28 -7.22 2.51
N ARG A 153 -11.54 -7.70 3.71
CA ARG A 153 -12.29 -8.96 3.91
C ARG A 153 -13.69 -8.88 3.30
N ALA A 154 -14.39 -7.79 3.54
CA ALA A 154 -15.70 -7.55 2.94
C ALA A 154 -15.62 -7.43 1.41
N ASP A 155 -14.61 -6.73 0.90
CA ASP A 155 -14.34 -6.58 -0.54
C ASP A 155 -14.09 -7.93 -1.22
N VAL A 156 -13.26 -8.80 -0.62
CA VAL A 156 -12.99 -10.18 -1.13
C VAL A 156 -14.29 -10.98 -1.24
N LEU A 157 -15.11 -10.98 -0.18
CA LEU A 157 -16.36 -11.73 -0.16
C LEU A 157 -17.41 -11.20 -1.13
N THR A 158 -17.37 -9.90 -1.42
CA THR A 158 -18.23 -9.26 -2.42
C THR A 158 -17.77 -9.55 -3.84
N ALA A 159 -16.47 -9.42 -4.09
CA ALA A 159 -15.88 -9.61 -5.42
C ALA A 159 -15.86 -11.08 -5.85
N TYR A 160 -15.69 -12.00 -4.89
CA TYR A 160 -15.57 -13.45 -5.12
C TYR A 160 -16.57 -14.23 -4.27
N PRO A 161 -17.86 -14.23 -4.63
CA PRO A 161 -18.94 -14.83 -3.81
C PRO A 161 -18.83 -16.35 -3.64
N ASN A 162 -18.01 -17.03 -4.46
CA ASN A 162 -17.74 -18.46 -4.33
C ASN A 162 -16.70 -18.78 -3.24
N VAL A 163 -15.99 -17.79 -2.73
CA VAL A 163 -15.00 -17.97 -1.65
C VAL A 163 -15.73 -18.26 -0.33
N ASN A 164 -15.32 -19.34 0.34
CA ASN A 164 -15.85 -19.66 1.67
C ASN A 164 -15.41 -18.58 2.68
N PRO A 165 -16.36 -17.88 3.35
CA PRO A 165 -16.03 -16.83 4.30
C PRO A 165 -15.13 -17.23 5.47
N LYS A 166 -15.12 -18.54 5.81
CA LYS A 166 -14.24 -19.09 6.87
C LYS A 166 -12.76 -19.14 6.47
N LYS A 167 -12.47 -19.11 5.17
CA LYS A 167 -11.09 -19.08 4.66
C LYS A 167 -10.51 -17.65 4.61
N VAL A 168 -11.33 -16.60 4.78
CA VAL A 168 -10.89 -15.20 4.71
C VAL A 168 -10.61 -14.69 6.13
N ILE A 169 -9.34 -14.51 6.45
CA ILE A 169 -8.85 -14.13 7.77
C ILE A 169 -8.26 -12.72 7.69
N THR A 170 -8.65 -11.84 8.61
CA THR A 170 -8.05 -10.50 8.68
C THR A 170 -6.73 -10.56 9.43
N ILE A 171 -5.63 -10.26 8.74
CA ILE A 171 -4.30 -10.00 9.34
C ILE A 171 -3.82 -8.68 8.76
N ARG A 172 -3.80 -7.64 9.59
CA ARG A 172 -3.46 -6.28 9.16
C ARG A 172 -1.97 -6.16 8.84
N ASN A 173 -1.63 -5.32 7.87
CA ASN A 173 -0.24 -4.99 7.61
C ASN A 173 0.40 -4.26 8.80
N GLY A 174 1.70 -4.47 8.97
CA GLY A 174 2.48 -3.81 9.99
C GLY A 174 3.18 -2.54 9.52
N VAL A 175 3.76 -1.84 10.48
CA VAL A 175 4.72 -0.76 10.28
C VAL A 175 5.94 -0.99 11.16
N ASP A 176 7.12 -0.63 10.64
CA ASP A 176 8.36 -0.63 11.43
C ASP A 176 8.54 0.75 12.07
N VAL A 177 8.05 0.88 13.31
CA VAL A 177 8.12 2.14 14.08
C VAL A 177 9.52 2.50 14.56
N SER A 178 10.51 1.62 14.38
CA SER A 178 11.92 1.96 14.60
C SER A 178 12.50 2.70 13.39
N LYS A 179 12.02 2.38 12.19
CA LYS A 179 12.37 3.06 10.94
C LYS A 179 11.53 4.31 10.76
N PHE A 180 10.20 4.20 10.88
CA PHE A 180 9.31 5.36 10.86
C PHE A 180 9.19 5.92 12.28
N ALA A 181 10.13 6.78 12.64
CA ALA A 181 10.24 7.44 13.93
C ALA A 181 10.49 8.93 13.71
N PRO A 182 10.20 9.78 14.73
CA PRO A 182 10.52 11.19 14.66
C PRO A 182 11.97 11.45 14.27
N ASN A 183 12.18 12.19 13.18
CA ASN A 183 13.50 12.54 12.64
C ASN A 183 13.69 14.07 12.70
N PRO A 184 14.53 14.60 13.61
CA PRO A 184 14.69 16.03 13.80
C PRO A 184 15.52 16.73 12.70
N LYS A 185 16.11 16.00 11.76
CA LYS A 185 16.91 16.56 10.67
C LYS A 185 16.05 17.49 9.81
N ARG A 186 16.64 18.59 9.35
CA ARG A 186 15.96 19.59 8.52
C ARG A 186 16.62 19.80 7.15
N ASP A 187 17.61 18.99 6.80
CA ASP A 187 18.39 19.16 5.58
C ASP A 187 17.51 19.07 4.32
N VAL A 188 16.55 18.13 4.33
CA VAL A 188 15.60 17.97 3.22
C VAL A 188 14.69 19.20 3.06
N LEU A 189 14.25 19.82 4.17
CA LEU A 189 13.45 21.04 4.11
C LEU A 189 14.26 22.19 3.48
N THR A 190 15.50 22.36 3.93
CA THR A 190 16.42 23.36 3.37
C THR A 190 16.69 23.09 1.89
N LYS A 191 16.95 21.84 1.52
CA LYS A 191 17.20 21.41 0.13
C LYS A 191 16.05 21.79 -0.80
N HIS A 192 14.80 21.67 -0.34
CA HIS A 192 13.60 21.96 -1.12
C HIS A 192 13.02 23.36 -0.87
N GLY A 193 13.67 24.18 -0.03
CA GLY A 193 13.20 25.53 0.29
C GLY A 193 11.87 25.56 1.04
N ILE A 194 11.58 24.53 1.85
CA ILE A 194 10.36 24.43 2.65
C ILE A 194 10.59 25.26 3.93
N THR A 195 9.94 26.39 4.03
CA THR A 195 10.13 27.37 5.11
C THR A 195 8.92 27.53 6.00
N ASP A 196 7.73 27.23 5.47
CA ASP A 196 6.45 27.47 6.13
C ASP A 196 5.94 26.21 6.84
N ARG A 197 4.93 26.38 7.67
CA ARG A 197 4.13 25.28 8.17
C ARG A 197 3.42 24.59 7.00
N TYR A 198 3.40 23.27 6.97
CA TYR A 198 2.84 22.55 5.83
C TYR A 198 2.09 21.29 6.21
N ALA A 199 1.12 20.96 5.35
CA ALA A 199 0.58 19.61 5.26
C ALA A 199 1.31 18.84 4.15
N ILE A 200 1.37 17.51 4.28
CA ILE A 200 2.11 16.66 3.34
C ILE A 200 1.22 15.55 2.78
N PHE A 201 1.35 15.31 1.47
CA PHE A 201 0.91 14.11 0.79
C PHE A 201 2.12 13.27 0.40
N VAL A 202 2.06 11.96 0.66
CA VAL A 202 3.08 11.00 0.22
C VAL A 202 2.41 9.87 -0.55
N GLY A 203 2.87 9.62 -1.77
CA GLY A 203 2.34 8.52 -2.56
C GLY A 203 2.60 8.63 -4.05
N ARG A 204 2.20 7.60 -4.80
CA ARG A 204 2.24 7.61 -6.27
C ARG A 204 1.10 8.47 -6.81
N ILE A 205 1.31 9.03 -8.00
CA ILE A 205 0.26 9.75 -8.73
C ILE A 205 -0.62 8.72 -9.43
N THR A 206 -1.70 8.31 -8.76
CA THR A 206 -2.69 7.35 -9.27
C THR A 206 -4.09 7.85 -8.97
N ARG A 207 -5.09 7.41 -9.75
CA ARG A 207 -6.51 7.70 -9.47
C ARG A 207 -6.89 7.28 -8.06
N GLN A 208 -6.44 6.09 -7.66
CA GLN A 208 -6.69 5.50 -6.34
C GLN A 208 -6.28 6.42 -5.18
N LYS A 209 -5.16 7.13 -5.30
CA LYS A 209 -4.63 7.99 -4.23
C LYS A 209 -5.34 9.34 -4.09
N GLY A 210 -6.22 9.70 -5.01
CA GLY A 210 -7.08 10.87 -4.91
C GLY A 210 -6.35 12.21 -4.91
N LEU A 211 -5.10 12.28 -5.38
CA LEU A 211 -4.31 13.51 -5.36
C LEU A 211 -4.97 14.67 -6.11
N ALA A 212 -5.68 14.41 -7.21
CA ALA A 212 -6.41 15.43 -7.93
C ALA A 212 -7.52 16.09 -7.07
N HIS A 213 -8.21 15.29 -6.24
CA HIS A 213 -9.22 15.82 -5.30
C HIS A 213 -8.58 16.71 -4.23
N LEU A 214 -7.43 16.28 -3.68
CA LEU A 214 -6.67 17.10 -2.74
C LEU A 214 -6.28 18.45 -3.35
N LEU A 215 -5.74 18.43 -4.56
CA LEU A 215 -5.29 19.66 -5.23
C LEU A 215 -6.46 20.63 -5.52
N ARG A 216 -7.65 20.11 -5.85
CA ARG A 216 -8.86 20.93 -6.00
C ARG A 216 -9.30 21.50 -4.66
N ALA A 217 -9.36 20.67 -3.61
CA ALA A 217 -9.67 21.11 -2.25
C ALA A 217 -8.68 22.20 -1.77
N TRP A 218 -7.38 22.02 -2.07
CA TRP A 218 -6.33 22.94 -1.65
C TRP A 218 -6.46 24.36 -2.22
N LYS A 219 -7.16 24.53 -3.36
CA LYS A 219 -7.43 25.86 -3.93
C LYS A 219 -8.17 26.79 -2.97
N SER A 220 -8.98 26.22 -2.06
CA SER A 220 -9.78 26.96 -1.08
C SER A 220 -9.16 26.98 0.32
N VAL A 221 -8.02 26.32 0.54
CA VAL A 221 -7.28 26.35 1.81
C VAL A 221 -6.54 27.68 1.94
N SER A 222 -6.45 28.21 3.19
CA SER A 222 -5.73 29.46 3.50
C SER A 222 -4.32 29.48 2.89
N PRO A 223 -3.92 30.62 2.31
CA PRO A 223 -2.56 30.78 1.78
C PRO A 223 -1.45 30.74 2.86
N ASP A 224 -1.82 30.80 4.13
CA ASP A 224 -0.87 30.71 5.25
C ASP A 224 -0.33 29.30 5.46
N TYR A 225 -0.98 28.28 4.87
CA TYR A 225 -0.55 26.88 4.99
C TYR A 225 0.11 26.37 3.72
N GLY A 226 1.26 25.74 3.88
CA GLY A 226 2.01 25.14 2.79
C GLY A 226 1.55 23.72 2.46
N LEU A 227 1.79 23.29 1.23
CA LEU A 227 1.56 21.93 0.75
C LEU A 227 2.84 21.32 0.22
N VAL A 228 3.26 20.21 0.81
CA VAL A 228 4.35 19.39 0.29
C VAL A 228 3.76 18.15 -0.38
N LEU A 229 4.15 17.92 -1.61
CA LEU A 229 3.77 16.75 -2.40
C LEU A 229 5.02 15.89 -2.62
N ALA A 230 5.21 14.83 -1.83
CA ALA A 230 6.20 13.79 -2.10
C ALA A 230 5.54 12.74 -3.01
N ALA A 231 5.43 13.07 -4.30
CA ALA A 231 4.64 12.34 -5.28
C ALA A 231 5.48 12.07 -6.53
N GLY A 232 5.80 10.78 -6.72
CA GLY A 232 6.62 10.29 -7.82
C GLY A 232 5.87 10.19 -9.16
N SER A 233 6.41 9.37 -10.06
CA SER A 233 5.87 9.20 -11.41
C SER A 233 4.42 8.71 -11.41
N PRO A 234 3.61 9.19 -12.36
CA PRO A 234 2.24 8.73 -12.53
C PRO A 234 2.18 7.31 -13.09
N ASP A 235 1.17 6.54 -12.67
CA ASP A 235 0.89 5.21 -13.22
C ASP A 235 0.30 5.28 -14.64
N GLU A 236 -0.38 6.39 -14.98
CA GLU A 236 -1.05 6.62 -16.25
C GLU A 236 -0.82 8.05 -16.74
N PRO A 237 -0.64 8.25 -18.07
CA PRO A 237 -0.41 9.60 -18.62
C PRO A 237 -1.55 10.58 -18.31
N GLY A 238 -2.81 10.13 -18.35
CA GLY A 238 -3.98 10.99 -18.13
C GLY A 238 -4.02 11.62 -16.75
N ILE A 239 -3.88 10.81 -15.68
CA ILE A 239 -3.85 11.34 -14.31
C ILE A 239 -2.58 12.16 -14.05
N GLY A 240 -1.46 11.80 -14.71
CA GLY A 240 -0.22 12.58 -14.62
C GLY A 240 -0.40 14.00 -15.15
N ALA A 241 -0.98 14.14 -16.34
CA ALA A 241 -1.24 15.46 -16.95
C ALA A 241 -2.22 16.30 -16.12
N GLU A 242 -3.29 15.70 -15.60
CA GLU A 242 -4.28 16.37 -14.74
C GLU A 242 -3.63 16.91 -13.46
N VAL A 243 -2.86 16.07 -12.75
CA VAL A 243 -2.17 16.45 -11.51
C VAL A 243 -1.15 17.54 -11.78
N GLU A 244 -0.34 17.42 -12.83
CA GLU A 244 0.65 18.44 -13.18
C GLU A 244 0.00 19.79 -13.49
N GLN A 245 -1.13 19.80 -14.19
CA GLN A 245 -1.88 21.04 -14.46
C GLN A 245 -2.39 21.68 -13.17
N LEU A 246 -2.99 20.90 -12.27
CA LEU A 246 -3.50 21.40 -10.98
C LEU A 246 -2.38 21.95 -10.09
N ILE A 247 -1.21 21.31 -10.06
CA ILE A 247 -0.05 21.81 -9.32
C ILE A 247 0.44 23.14 -9.90
N LYS A 248 0.55 23.26 -11.24
CA LYS A 248 0.94 24.51 -11.90
C LYS A 248 -0.02 25.66 -11.56
N GLU A 249 -1.33 25.39 -11.59
CA GLU A 249 -2.34 26.40 -11.20
C GLU A 249 -2.18 26.87 -9.75
N LEU A 250 -1.94 25.93 -8.82
CA LEU A 250 -1.69 26.28 -7.42
C LEU A 250 -0.41 27.09 -7.27
N GLN A 251 0.68 26.70 -7.93
CA GLN A 251 1.97 27.41 -7.86
C GLN A 251 1.94 28.82 -8.50
N GLN A 252 1.00 29.08 -9.42
CA GLN A 252 0.76 30.43 -9.94
C GLN A 252 0.09 31.36 -8.91
N SER A 253 -0.76 30.79 -8.04
CA SER A 253 -1.53 31.54 -7.04
C SER A 253 -0.85 31.65 -5.68
N ARG A 254 0.08 30.75 -5.35
CA ARG A 254 0.77 30.70 -4.06
C ARG A 254 2.19 30.13 -4.18
N LYS A 255 3.11 30.58 -3.30
CA LYS A 255 4.54 30.19 -3.33
C LYS A 255 4.86 28.97 -2.49
N ASN A 256 3.97 28.57 -1.58
CA ASN A 256 4.17 27.52 -0.59
C ASN A 256 3.58 26.15 -1.01
N VAL A 257 3.76 25.79 -2.28
CA VAL A 257 3.43 24.47 -2.84
C VAL A 257 4.70 23.86 -3.42
N TRP A 258 5.22 22.84 -2.75
CA TRP A 258 6.45 22.14 -3.13
C TRP A 258 6.14 20.76 -3.68
N TRP A 259 6.71 20.44 -4.81
CA TRP A 259 6.54 19.12 -5.43
C TRP A 259 7.88 18.41 -5.56
N ILE A 260 8.07 17.37 -4.75
CA ILE A 260 9.21 16.46 -4.76
C ILE A 260 8.83 15.30 -5.68
N ARG A 261 9.39 15.28 -6.89
CA ARG A 261 9.05 14.31 -7.96
C ARG A 261 9.79 12.99 -7.82
N GLU A 262 10.90 13.00 -7.12
CA GLU A 262 11.76 11.85 -6.91
C GLU A 262 11.26 11.03 -5.70
N MET A 263 11.54 9.73 -5.71
CA MET A 263 11.34 8.92 -4.51
C MET A 263 12.31 9.42 -3.44
N ALA A 264 11.77 10.01 -2.39
CA ALA A 264 12.59 10.51 -1.30
C ALA A 264 13.31 9.35 -0.60
N PRO A 265 14.61 9.48 -0.31
CA PRO A 265 15.30 8.54 0.57
C PRO A 265 14.57 8.42 1.91
N HIS A 266 14.71 7.28 2.57
CA HIS A 266 13.96 7.00 3.81
C HIS A 266 14.16 8.08 4.89
N ASP A 267 15.40 8.52 5.09
CA ASP A 267 15.74 9.58 6.06
C ASP A 267 15.06 10.92 5.70
N ASP A 268 15.04 11.27 4.40
CA ASP A 268 14.37 12.49 3.93
C ASP A 268 12.85 12.38 4.12
N LEU A 269 12.27 11.21 3.83
CA LEU A 269 10.83 10.96 4.00
C LEU A 269 10.41 11.07 5.47
N THR A 270 11.14 10.44 6.39
CA THR A 270 10.84 10.52 7.82
C THR A 270 10.99 11.93 8.38
N ALA A 271 11.98 12.69 7.89
CA ALA A 271 12.13 14.10 8.25
C ALA A 271 10.97 14.96 7.70
N LEU A 272 10.57 14.76 6.44
CA LEU A 272 9.41 15.44 5.86
C LEU A 272 8.12 15.13 6.61
N LEU A 273 7.89 13.87 7.00
CA LEU A 273 6.73 13.47 7.81
C LEU A 273 6.79 14.12 9.20
N THR A 274 7.92 14.03 9.89
CA THR A 274 8.08 14.55 11.27
C THR A 274 7.83 16.06 11.37
N HIS A 275 8.24 16.81 10.36
CA HIS A 275 8.10 18.27 10.35
C HIS A 275 6.79 18.75 9.73
N ALA A 276 5.98 17.86 9.19
CA ALA A 276 4.65 18.18 8.71
C ALA A 276 3.66 18.37 9.88
N ASP A 277 2.84 19.40 9.82
CA ASP A 277 1.74 19.58 10.77
C ASP A 277 0.65 18.51 10.57
N LEU A 278 0.39 18.12 9.31
CA LEU A 278 -0.71 17.24 8.95
C LEU A 278 -0.34 16.35 7.75
N PHE A 279 -0.57 15.06 7.87
CA PHE A 279 -0.49 14.12 6.75
C PHE A 279 -1.86 13.98 6.07
N LEU A 280 -1.87 14.04 4.73
CA LEU A 280 -3.09 14.04 3.91
C LEU A 280 -3.22 12.76 3.10
N CYS A 281 -4.28 11.98 3.32
CA CYS A 281 -4.58 10.76 2.59
C CYS A 281 -5.97 10.80 1.94
N PRO A 282 -6.12 11.47 0.78
CA PRO A 282 -7.41 11.64 0.09
C PRO A 282 -7.79 10.43 -0.78
N SER A 283 -7.31 9.22 -0.44
CA SER A 283 -7.50 8.01 -1.25
C SER A 283 -8.98 7.71 -1.48
N ILE A 284 -9.34 7.32 -2.71
CA ILE A 284 -10.71 6.89 -3.06
C ILE A 284 -10.87 5.36 -2.90
N TYR A 285 -9.78 4.65 -2.84
CA TYR A 285 -9.69 3.22 -2.54
C TYR A 285 -8.38 2.95 -1.80
N GLU A 286 -8.44 2.34 -0.62
CA GLU A 286 -7.25 2.05 0.18
C GLU A 286 -7.46 0.74 0.97
N PRO A 287 -6.75 -0.32 0.62
CA PRO A 287 -6.89 -1.62 1.29
C PRO A 287 -6.63 -1.58 2.81
N LEU A 288 -5.62 -0.86 3.25
CA LEU A 288 -5.36 -0.57 4.66
C LEU A 288 -4.85 0.87 4.87
N GLY A 289 -3.87 1.30 4.08
CA GLY A 289 -3.25 2.62 4.19
C GLY A 289 -1.99 2.62 5.06
N ILE A 290 -0.99 1.83 4.67
CA ILE A 290 0.31 1.75 5.36
C ILE A 290 0.94 3.14 5.51
N VAL A 291 0.81 4.02 4.52
CA VAL A 291 1.36 5.39 4.57
C VAL A 291 0.80 6.21 5.74
N ASN A 292 -0.45 5.93 6.20
CA ASN A 292 -0.98 6.55 7.41
C ASN A 292 -0.23 6.06 8.66
N LEU A 293 0.11 4.76 8.70
CA LEU A 293 0.91 4.19 9.80
C LEU A 293 2.33 4.76 9.81
N GLU A 294 2.92 4.99 8.64
CA GLU A 294 4.24 5.62 8.48
C GLU A 294 4.23 7.06 9.02
N ALA A 295 3.21 7.84 8.67
CA ALA A 295 3.02 9.19 9.20
C ALA A 295 2.78 9.19 10.72
N MET A 296 1.91 8.29 11.20
CA MET A 296 1.66 8.11 12.64
C MET A 296 2.94 7.69 13.39
N GLY A 297 3.77 6.83 12.81
CA GLY A 297 5.08 6.47 13.35
C GLY A 297 6.00 7.66 13.55
N CYS A 298 5.93 8.65 12.65
CA CYS A 298 6.67 9.91 12.74
C CYS A 298 5.99 10.99 13.61
N GLU A 299 4.95 10.64 14.37
CA GLU A 299 4.15 11.54 15.22
C GLU A 299 3.39 12.62 14.43
N THR A 300 3.04 12.35 13.18
CA THR A 300 2.26 13.27 12.35
C THR A 300 0.77 12.93 12.43
N ALA A 301 -0.08 13.92 12.73
CA ALA A 301 -1.53 13.76 12.70
C ALA A 301 -2.03 13.45 11.27
N VAL A 302 -3.11 12.70 11.14
CA VAL A 302 -3.61 12.24 9.84
C VAL A 302 -4.99 12.82 9.53
N LEU A 303 -5.15 13.38 8.34
CA LEU A 303 -6.46 13.62 7.72
C LEU A 303 -6.62 12.69 6.52
N ALA A 304 -7.62 11.82 6.57
CA ALA A 304 -7.82 10.81 5.54
C ALA A 304 -9.27 10.67 5.12
N SER A 305 -9.49 10.16 3.92
CA SER A 305 -10.81 9.68 3.49
C SER A 305 -11.23 8.44 4.28
N LYS A 306 -12.52 8.29 4.54
CA LYS A 306 -13.10 7.14 5.24
C LYS A 306 -13.45 6.03 4.24
N VAL A 307 -12.41 5.39 3.68
CA VAL A 307 -12.57 4.30 2.71
C VAL A 307 -11.73 3.09 3.07
N GLY A 308 -12.17 1.91 2.66
CA GLY A 308 -11.45 0.65 2.83
C GLY A 308 -11.00 0.41 4.27
N GLY A 309 -9.70 0.11 4.44
CA GLY A 309 -9.09 -0.14 5.76
C GLY A 309 -8.62 1.11 6.51
N ILE A 310 -8.71 2.31 5.93
CA ILE A 310 -8.26 3.55 6.62
C ILE A 310 -8.90 3.73 8.00
N PRO A 311 -10.23 3.49 8.20
CA PRO A 311 -10.86 3.62 9.52
C PRO A 311 -10.32 2.64 10.58
N GLU A 312 -9.65 1.58 10.16
CA GLU A 312 -9.02 0.63 11.09
C GLU A 312 -7.65 1.14 11.58
N VAL A 313 -6.99 1.95 10.76
CA VAL A 313 -5.70 2.59 11.06
C VAL A 313 -5.91 3.88 11.85
N VAL A 314 -6.69 4.82 11.29
CA VAL A 314 -6.90 6.16 11.85
C VAL A 314 -8.11 6.14 12.79
N ALA A 315 -7.87 6.30 14.09
CA ALA A 315 -8.93 6.49 15.07
C ALA A 315 -9.45 7.93 15.00
N HIS A 316 -10.70 8.08 14.53
CA HIS A 316 -11.33 9.40 14.30
C HIS A 316 -11.39 10.23 15.58
N ASN A 317 -10.91 11.47 15.51
CA ASN A 317 -10.75 12.43 16.61
C ASN A 317 -9.73 12.05 17.70
N GLU A 318 -9.02 10.91 17.56
CA GLU A 318 -7.97 10.50 18.49
C GLU A 318 -6.58 10.61 17.86
N THR A 319 -6.38 9.98 16.69
CA THR A 319 -5.09 9.97 15.98
C THR A 319 -5.13 10.76 14.67
N GLY A 320 -6.29 11.28 14.31
CA GLY A 320 -6.53 12.02 13.09
C GLY A 320 -8.01 12.22 12.85
N ARG A 321 -8.36 12.67 11.64
CA ARG A 321 -9.76 12.81 11.21
C ARG A 321 -10.05 12.04 9.93
N LEU A 322 -11.29 11.62 9.79
CA LEU A 322 -11.80 10.89 8.63
C LEU A 322 -12.90 11.72 7.96
N VAL A 323 -12.83 11.82 6.63
CA VAL A 323 -13.82 12.49 5.78
C VAL A 323 -14.53 11.44 4.94
N ASP A 324 -15.86 11.45 4.96
CA ASP A 324 -16.65 10.52 4.14
C ASP A 324 -16.44 10.80 2.65
N TYR A 325 -16.20 9.74 1.87
CA TYR A 325 -16.05 9.80 0.43
C TYR A 325 -17.26 9.20 -0.26
N ASP A 326 -17.85 9.97 -1.18
CA ASP A 326 -18.94 9.53 -2.05
C ASP A 326 -18.60 9.88 -3.50
N ALA A 327 -18.43 8.86 -4.32
CA ALA A 327 -18.12 9.01 -5.75
C ALA A 327 -19.22 9.77 -6.54
N ASN A 328 -20.46 9.79 -6.02
CA ASN A 328 -21.57 10.54 -6.62
C ASN A 328 -21.61 12.01 -6.15
N ASN A 329 -20.81 12.40 -5.15
CA ASN A 329 -20.80 13.75 -4.60
C ASN A 329 -19.37 14.23 -4.27
N ILE A 330 -18.52 14.25 -5.29
CA ILE A 330 -17.09 14.62 -5.19
C ILE A 330 -16.91 16.04 -4.63
N SER A 331 -17.76 17.00 -5.06
CA SER A 331 -17.66 18.39 -4.60
C SER A 331 -17.86 18.51 -3.09
N LYS A 332 -18.74 17.68 -2.50
CA LYS A 332 -18.90 17.64 -1.04
C LYS A 332 -17.65 17.09 -0.36
N PHE A 333 -17.08 16.00 -0.86
CA PHE A 333 -15.83 15.43 -0.34
C PHE A 333 -14.71 16.46 -0.35
N GLU A 334 -14.48 17.16 -1.48
CA GLU A 334 -13.44 18.18 -1.62
C GLU A 334 -13.69 19.36 -0.66
N SER A 335 -14.93 19.81 -0.50
CA SER A 335 -15.31 20.87 0.44
C SER A 335 -15.12 20.45 1.91
N ASP A 336 -15.56 19.26 2.28
CA ASP A 336 -15.40 18.74 3.64
C ASP A 336 -13.92 18.54 3.98
N PHE A 337 -13.12 18.06 2.99
CA PHE A 337 -11.68 17.89 3.16
C PHE A 337 -10.99 19.23 3.41
N THR A 338 -11.35 20.29 2.65
CA THR A 338 -10.90 21.65 2.88
C THR A 338 -11.23 22.13 4.29
N ALA A 339 -12.48 21.98 4.72
CA ALA A 339 -12.91 22.43 6.04
C ALA A 339 -12.14 21.72 7.18
N GLN A 340 -11.85 20.43 7.02
CA GLN A 340 -11.08 19.68 8.00
C GLN A 340 -9.60 20.07 8.00
N ILE A 341 -9.01 20.41 6.85
CA ILE A 341 -7.65 20.97 6.78
C ILE A 341 -7.58 22.27 7.56
N GLU A 342 -8.49 23.21 7.30
CA GLU A 342 -8.54 24.53 7.97
C GLU A 342 -8.65 24.40 9.49
N ASP A 343 -9.58 23.59 9.95
CA ASP A 343 -9.81 23.39 11.38
C ASP A 343 -8.60 22.75 12.07
N LEU A 344 -8.03 21.70 11.50
CA LEU A 344 -6.86 21.02 12.06
C LEU A 344 -5.61 21.91 12.02
N MET A 345 -5.30 22.56 10.89
CA MET A 345 -4.11 23.39 10.74
C MET A 345 -4.16 24.65 11.64
N SER A 346 -5.37 25.10 12.03
CA SER A 346 -5.53 26.20 12.98
C SER A 346 -5.20 25.81 14.43
N ASN A 347 -5.13 24.50 14.76
CA ASN A 347 -4.97 24.00 16.13
C ASN A 347 -3.74 23.10 16.29
N THR A 348 -2.58 23.72 16.46
CA THR A 348 -1.28 23.02 16.60
C THR A 348 -1.23 22.10 17.82
N GLU A 349 -1.89 22.46 18.93
CA GLU A 349 -1.94 21.62 20.12
C GLU A 349 -2.68 20.30 19.85
N LEU A 350 -3.83 20.38 19.15
CA LEU A 350 -4.59 19.21 18.74
C LEU A 350 -3.79 18.32 17.79
N LEU A 351 -3.12 18.90 16.80
CA LEU A 351 -2.26 18.15 15.86
C LEU A 351 -1.15 17.40 16.59
N THR A 352 -0.44 18.07 17.51
CA THR A 352 0.60 17.44 18.33
C THR A 352 0.05 16.28 19.17
N LYS A 353 -1.13 16.47 19.78
CA LYS A 353 -1.80 15.43 20.57
C LYS A 353 -2.17 14.23 19.70
N MET A 354 -2.76 14.47 18.54
CA MET A 354 -3.16 13.41 17.59
C MET A 354 -1.94 12.66 17.06
N GLY A 355 -0.85 13.35 16.71
CA GLY A 355 0.38 12.73 16.22
C GLY A 355 0.99 11.77 17.25
N LYS A 356 1.13 12.20 18.50
CA LYS A 356 1.63 11.34 19.60
C LYS A 356 0.72 10.13 19.85
N ALA A 357 -0.60 10.34 19.86
CA ALA A 357 -1.55 9.25 20.00
C ALA A 357 -1.47 8.28 18.81
N GLY A 358 -1.23 8.81 17.61
CA GLY A 358 -1.00 8.03 16.39
C GLY A 358 0.19 7.08 16.54
N ARG A 359 1.33 7.58 16.99
CA ARG A 359 2.52 6.75 17.23
C ARG A 359 2.25 5.63 18.23
N VAL A 360 1.66 5.94 19.39
CA VAL A 360 1.29 4.94 20.40
C VAL A 360 0.38 3.85 19.79
N ARG A 361 -0.58 4.25 18.96
CA ARG A 361 -1.47 3.30 18.26
C ARG A 361 -0.71 2.41 17.29
N ALA A 362 0.18 3.00 16.47
CA ALA A 362 0.99 2.27 15.48
C ALA A 362 1.87 1.22 16.17
N GLU A 363 2.57 1.60 17.25
CA GLU A 363 3.40 0.70 18.05
C GLU A 363 2.60 -0.45 18.67
N LYS A 364 1.44 -0.15 19.23
CA LYS A 364 0.64 -1.14 19.98
C LYS A 364 -0.07 -2.16 19.10
N PHE A 365 -0.57 -1.76 17.93
CA PHE A 365 -1.50 -2.57 17.15
C PHE A 365 -1.01 -3.00 15.77
N PHE A 366 0.11 -2.42 15.28
CA PHE A 366 0.58 -2.64 13.91
C PHE A 366 2.07 -3.04 13.83
N GLY A 367 2.59 -3.70 14.88
CA GLY A 367 3.97 -4.21 14.89
C GLY A 367 4.11 -5.49 14.05
N TRP A 368 5.18 -5.59 13.27
CA TRP A 368 5.46 -6.75 12.40
C TRP A 368 5.60 -8.09 13.13
N ASP A 369 6.07 -8.10 14.38
CA ASP A 369 6.15 -9.33 15.17
C ASP A 369 4.77 -9.95 15.43
N ALA A 370 3.75 -9.13 15.69
CA ALA A 370 2.39 -9.59 15.87
C ALA A 370 1.80 -10.12 14.55
N VAL A 371 2.08 -9.44 13.44
CA VAL A 371 1.68 -9.88 12.08
C VAL A 371 2.30 -11.24 11.76
N ALA A 372 3.61 -11.41 11.98
CA ALA A 372 4.31 -12.67 11.73
C ALA A 372 3.73 -13.83 12.57
N LYS A 373 3.48 -13.60 13.86
CA LYS A 373 2.89 -14.62 14.75
C LYS A 373 1.50 -15.06 14.26
N GLN A 374 0.61 -14.12 13.96
CA GLN A 374 -0.73 -14.45 13.43
C GLN A 374 -0.64 -15.21 12.09
N THR A 375 0.30 -14.82 11.24
CA THR A 375 0.52 -15.49 9.95
C THR A 375 1.02 -16.92 10.14
N ILE A 376 1.95 -17.16 11.07
CA ILE A 376 2.45 -18.50 11.41
C ILE A 376 1.35 -19.38 12.02
N GLU A 377 0.52 -18.82 12.89
CA GLU A 377 -0.63 -19.53 13.47
C GLU A 377 -1.60 -20.00 12.37
N LEU A 378 -1.86 -19.14 11.39
CA LEU A 378 -2.66 -19.49 10.22
C LEU A 378 -2.00 -20.64 9.43
N TYR A 379 -0.71 -20.54 9.09
CA TYR A 379 -0.01 -21.60 8.37
C TYR A 379 -0.05 -22.94 9.13
N ALA A 380 0.23 -22.91 10.43
CA ALA A 380 0.18 -24.10 11.26
C ALA A 380 -1.21 -24.75 11.31
N SER A 381 -2.28 -23.98 11.14
CA SER A 381 -3.65 -24.50 11.08
C SER A 381 -3.95 -25.29 9.80
N LEU A 382 -3.22 -25.00 8.71
CA LEU A 382 -3.38 -25.65 7.41
C LEU A 382 -2.57 -26.95 7.30
N LEU A 383 -1.61 -27.17 8.20
CA LEU A 383 -0.73 -28.35 8.20
C LEU A 383 -1.22 -29.48 9.13
N LYS A 384 -2.35 -29.28 9.78
CA LYS A 384 -3.01 -30.29 10.64
C LYS A 384 -3.96 -31.16 9.83
#